data_e1163389dc1ff20976aace37dae5ada5
#
_entry.id   e1163389dc1ff20976aace37dae5ada5
#
_cell.length_a   1.000
_cell.length_b   1.000
_cell.length_c   1.000
_cell.angle_alpha   90.00
_cell.angle_beta   90.00
_cell.angle_gamma   90.00
#
_symmetry.space_group_name_H-M   'P 1'
#
loop_
_entity.id
_entity.type
_entity.pdbx_description
1 polymer ?
#
loop_
_entity_poly.entity_id
_entity_poly.type
_entity_poly.pdbx_seq_one_letter_code
_entity_poly.pdbx_strand_id
1 'polypeptide(L)'
;MSREQTFLERLAKRERFERFATNTNEDLHALMESVRRHLDRLLNARHGMSQAQGDYGLPAMVDLLAGSGDHIQVVSEAIRTAIEKYEPRLRRVRVICERDSESPRAQTLGFRIEATLVGRTQEHRVWYETALRGDGAFEVGG
;
A
#
# COMPACT_ATOMS: atom_id res chain seq x y z
N MET A 1 -16.52 24.49 37.25
CA MET A 1 -15.68 24.37 37.33
C MET A 1 -14.90 23.72 38.03
N SER A 2 -14.53 22.94 37.85
CA SER A 2 -14.27 22.08 38.73
C SER A 2 -12.87 21.86 38.93
N ARG A 3 -12.43 22.50 39.83
CA ARG A 3 -11.25 22.15 40.47
C ARG A 3 -11.25 20.78 40.99
N GLU A 4 -12.38 20.15 40.90
CA GLU A 4 -12.53 18.95 41.59
C GLU A 4 -12.91 17.85 40.68
N GLN A 5 -12.21 17.71 39.61
CA GLN A 5 -12.26 16.41 39.02
C GLN A 5 -11.69 15.46 40.05
N THR A 6 -12.55 14.64 40.59
CA THR A 6 -12.12 13.63 41.51
C THR A 6 -11.08 12.72 40.85
N PHE A 7 -10.26 12.12 41.65
CA PHE A 7 -9.27 11.14 41.18
C PHE A 7 -9.91 10.06 40.30
N LEU A 8 -11.13 9.65 40.62
CA LEU A 8 -11.88 8.66 39.82
C LEU A 8 -12.24 9.18 38.43
N GLU A 9 -12.58 10.45 38.30
CA GLU A 9 -12.89 11.05 37.00
C GLU A 9 -11.64 11.15 36.12
N ARG A 10 -10.52 11.47 36.71
CA ARG A 10 -9.22 11.49 36.01
C ARG A 10 -8.83 10.11 35.53
N LEU A 11 -9.04 9.09 36.36
CA LEU A 11 -8.78 7.70 35.97
C LEU A 11 -9.69 7.27 34.82
N ALA A 12 -10.97 7.60 34.88
CA ALA A 12 -11.92 7.27 33.83
C ALA A 12 -11.54 7.93 32.48
N LYS A 13 -11.08 9.17 32.51
CA LYS A 13 -10.57 9.86 31.30
C LYS A 13 -9.34 9.18 30.74
N ARG A 14 -8.41 8.81 31.60
CA ARG A 14 -7.18 8.13 31.21
C ARG A 14 -7.48 6.78 30.58
N GLU A 15 -8.34 5.98 31.19
CA GLU A 15 -8.75 4.70 30.66
C GLU A 15 -9.43 4.83 29.30
N ARG A 16 -10.28 5.83 29.13
CA ARG A 16 -10.91 6.11 27.84
C ARG A 16 -9.90 6.49 26.78
N PHE A 17 -8.91 7.30 27.15
CA PHE A 17 -7.85 7.68 26.23
C PHE A 17 -7.00 6.48 25.82
N GLU A 18 -6.64 5.63 26.76
CA GLU A 18 -5.87 4.42 26.48
C GLU A 18 -6.65 3.44 25.58
N ARG A 19 -7.94 3.25 25.81
CA ARG A 19 -8.80 2.44 24.93
C ARG A 19 -8.90 3.05 23.55
N PHE A 20 -9.05 4.35 23.46
CA PHE A 20 -9.11 5.05 22.19
C PHE A 20 -7.80 4.88 21.42
N ALA A 21 -6.66 5.04 22.09
CA ALA A 21 -5.35 4.87 21.47
C ALA A 21 -5.14 3.43 20.98
N THR A 22 -5.55 2.43 21.76
CA THR A 22 -5.47 1.03 21.38
C THR A 22 -6.36 0.72 20.18
N ASN A 23 -7.60 1.18 20.20
CA ASN A 23 -8.53 1.01 19.09
C ASN A 23 -8.04 1.71 17.83
N THR A 24 -7.43 2.88 17.96
CA THR A 24 -6.87 3.62 16.83
C THR A 24 -5.73 2.83 16.18
N ASN A 25 -4.88 2.19 16.98
CA ASN A 25 -3.81 1.35 16.46
C ASN A 25 -4.35 0.10 15.76
N GLU A 26 -5.35 -0.54 16.33
CA GLU A 26 -6.02 -1.68 15.71
C GLU A 26 -6.69 -1.29 14.39
N ASP A 27 -7.37 -0.14 14.38
CA ASP A 27 -7.99 0.40 13.17
C ASP A 27 -6.95 0.72 12.09
N LEU A 28 -5.80 1.25 12.48
CA LEU A 28 -4.71 1.51 11.55
C LEU A 28 -4.17 0.22 10.95
N HIS A 29 -3.94 -0.80 11.78
CA HIS A 29 -3.51 -2.11 11.29
C HIS A 29 -4.53 -2.74 10.35
N ALA A 30 -5.80 -2.67 10.70
CA ALA A 30 -6.88 -3.18 9.87
C ALA A 30 -6.96 -2.45 8.54
N LEU A 31 -6.78 -1.13 8.55
CA LEU A 31 -6.77 -0.32 7.33
C LEU A 31 -5.55 -0.65 6.46
N MET A 32 -4.37 -0.75 7.04
CA MET A 32 -3.15 -1.12 6.33
C MET A 32 -3.29 -2.50 5.67
N GLU A 33 -3.87 -3.46 6.38
CA GLU A 33 -4.09 -4.81 5.85
C GLU A 33 -5.15 -4.81 4.74
N SER A 34 -6.19 -4.01 4.88
CA SER A 34 -7.21 -3.83 3.85
C SER A 34 -6.60 -3.26 2.56
N VAL A 35 -5.75 -2.25 2.70
CA VAL A 35 -5.02 -1.66 1.58
C VAL A 35 -4.07 -2.69 0.95
N ARG A 36 -3.33 -3.44 1.77
CA ARG A 36 -2.43 -4.47 1.28
C ARG A 36 -3.17 -5.49 0.41
N ARG A 37 -4.31 -5.99 0.88
CA ARG A 37 -5.12 -6.93 0.11
C ARG A 37 -5.63 -6.34 -1.19
N HIS A 38 -6.01 -5.08 -1.16
CA HIS A 38 -6.43 -4.40 -2.39
C HIS A 38 -5.26 -4.22 -3.36
N LEU A 39 -4.08 -3.84 -2.86
CA LEU A 39 -2.88 -3.72 -3.70
C LEU A 39 -2.52 -5.07 -4.33
N ASP A 40 -2.65 -6.15 -3.58
CA ASP A 40 -2.40 -7.49 -4.12
C ASP A 40 -3.33 -7.80 -5.30
N ARG A 41 -4.60 -7.49 -5.17
CA ARG A 41 -5.57 -7.66 -6.26
C ARG A 41 -5.31 -6.70 -7.43
N LEU A 42 -5.05 -5.44 -7.13
CA LEU A 42 -4.85 -4.41 -8.13
C LEU A 42 -3.61 -4.69 -8.99
N LEU A 43 -2.51 -5.03 -8.36
CA LEU A 43 -1.25 -5.28 -9.07
C LEU A 43 -1.26 -6.60 -9.84
N ASN A 44 -2.13 -7.54 -9.47
CA ASN A 44 -2.30 -8.80 -10.19
C ASN A 44 -3.42 -8.77 -11.24
N ALA A 45 -4.23 -7.72 -11.25
CA ALA A 45 -5.21 -7.50 -12.30
C ALA A 45 -4.53 -6.95 -13.56
N ARG A 46 -5.08 -7.27 -14.72
CA ARG A 46 -4.59 -6.77 -16.00
C ARG A 46 -5.71 -6.07 -16.74
N HIS A 47 -5.35 -5.07 -17.54
CA HIS A 47 -6.31 -4.34 -18.36
C HIS A 47 -7.13 -5.29 -19.22
N GLY A 48 -8.43 -5.05 -19.28
CA GLY A 48 -9.33 -5.84 -20.11
C GLY A 48 -9.88 -7.10 -19.46
N MET A 49 -9.40 -7.50 -18.28
CA MET A 49 -9.90 -8.67 -17.56
C MET A 49 -11.21 -8.43 -16.83
N SER A 50 -11.53 -7.17 -16.55
CA SER A 50 -12.81 -6.80 -15.95
C SER A 50 -13.64 -6.04 -16.97
N GLN A 51 -14.88 -6.49 -17.18
CA GLN A 51 -15.80 -5.83 -18.10
C GLN A 51 -16.27 -4.46 -17.55
N ALA A 52 -16.30 -4.31 -16.25
CA ALA A 52 -16.78 -3.08 -15.61
C ALA A 52 -15.74 -1.97 -15.61
N GLN A 53 -14.46 -2.32 -15.50
CA GLN A 53 -13.33 -1.38 -15.48
C GLN A 53 -12.21 -1.96 -16.33
N GLY A 54 -12.25 -1.66 -17.63
CA GLY A 54 -11.29 -2.21 -18.59
C GLY A 54 -9.84 -1.82 -18.35
N ASP A 55 -9.60 -0.71 -17.64
CA ASP A 55 -8.29 -0.22 -17.30
C ASP A 55 -7.87 -0.49 -15.84
N TYR A 56 -8.65 -1.30 -15.12
CA TYR A 56 -8.28 -1.70 -13.77
C TYR A 56 -7.06 -2.62 -13.79
N GLY A 57 -6.10 -2.31 -12.94
CA GLY A 57 -4.88 -3.10 -12.83
C GLY A 57 -3.74 -2.53 -13.67
N LEU A 58 -2.85 -3.39 -14.07
CA LEU A 58 -1.69 -3.05 -14.88
C LEU A 58 -1.89 -3.47 -16.33
N PRO A 59 -1.20 -2.83 -17.29
CA PRO A 59 -1.07 -3.39 -18.62
C PRO A 59 -0.45 -4.79 -18.58
N ALA A 60 -0.69 -5.59 -19.60
CA ALA A 60 -0.06 -6.90 -19.71
C ALA A 60 1.46 -6.75 -19.66
N MET A 61 2.16 -7.67 -18.99
CA MET A 61 3.61 -7.61 -18.88
C MET A 61 4.30 -7.58 -20.24
N VAL A 62 3.74 -8.30 -21.19
CA VAL A 62 4.25 -8.30 -22.56
C VAL A 62 4.23 -6.88 -23.16
N ASP A 63 3.20 -6.12 -22.89
CA ASP A 63 3.08 -4.73 -23.37
C ASP A 63 4.03 -3.79 -22.63
N LEU A 64 4.18 -3.99 -21.31
CA LEU A 64 5.10 -3.20 -20.50
C LEU A 64 6.57 -3.39 -20.93
N LEU A 65 6.91 -4.61 -21.33
CA LEU A 65 8.27 -4.99 -21.67
C LEU A 65 8.55 -4.95 -23.18
N ALA A 66 7.57 -4.57 -24.00
CA ALA A 66 7.71 -4.53 -25.45
C ALA A 66 8.58 -3.38 -25.96
N GLY A 67 8.72 -2.31 -25.20
CA GLY A 67 9.52 -1.16 -25.60
C GLY A 67 11.01 -1.35 -25.34
N SER A 68 11.83 -0.56 -26.07
CA SER A 68 13.23 -0.45 -25.73
C SER A 68 13.39 0.64 -24.69
N GLY A 69 13.97 0.35 -23.56
CA GLY A 69 14.16 1.34 -22.51
C GLY A 69 14.30 0.71 -21.13
N ASP A 70 14.19 1.51 -20.09
CA ASP A 70 14.28 1.04 -18.73
C ASP A 70 12.96 0.38 -18.31
N HIS A 71 12.92 -0.93 -18.42
CA HIS A 71 11.75 -1.73 -18.06
C HIS A 71 11.38 -1.57 -16.58
N ILE A 72 12.35 -1.36 -15.71
CA ILE A 72 12.11 -1.15 -14.28
C ILE A 72 11.33 0.13 -14.06
N GLN A 73 11.71 1.20 -14.76
CA GLN A 73 10.99 2.46 -14.66
C GLN A 73 9.57 2.35 -15.24
N VAL A 74 9.40 1.64 -16.33
CA VAL A 74 8.09 1.41 -16.94
C VAL A 74 7.16 0.68 -15.97
N VAL A 75 7.65 -0.38 -15.33
CA VAL A 75 6.88 -1.13 -14.34
C VAL A 75 6.59 -0.28 -13.11
N SER A 76 7.56 0.47 -12.60
CA SER A 76 7.38 1.37 -11.47
C SER A 76 6.30 2.42 -11.74
N GLU A 77 6.31 3.02 -12.90
CA GLU A 77 5.31 4.01 -13.30
C GLU A 77 3.92 3.38 -13.47
N ALA A 78 3.84 2.18 -14.01
CA ALA A 78 2.58 1.46 -14.14
C ALA A 78 1.98 1.14 -12.76
N ILE A 79 2.79 0.72 -11.81
CA ILE A 79 2.37 0.48 -10.43
C ILE A 79 1.86 1.77 -9.80
N ARG A 80 2.62 2.85 -9.91
CA ARG A 80 2.24 4.15 -9.34
C ARG A 80 0.92 4.66 -9.92
N THR A 81 0.79 4.62 -11.23
CA THR A 81 -0.42 5.06 -11.93
C THR A 81 -1.66 4.27 -11.48
N ALA A 82 -1.52 2.94 -11.40
CA ALA A 82 -2.62 2.09 -10.95
C ALA A 82 -3.04 2.40 -9.53
N ILE A 83 -2.09 2.59 -8.62
CA ILE A 83 -2.38 2.90 -7.22
C ILE A 83 -3.04 4.28 -7.10
N GLU A 84 -2.49 5.29 -7.76
CA GLU A 84 -3.07 6.64 -7.73
C GLU A 84 -4.50 6.67 -8.25
N LYS A 85 -4.79 5.85 -9.25
CA LYS A 85 -6.11 5.82 -9.87
C LYS A 85 -7.13 5.00 -9.08
N TYR A 86 -6.73 3.87 -8.52
CA TYR A 86 -7.67 2.90 -7.94
C TYR A 86 -7.56 2.70 -6.45
N GLU A 87 -6.58 3.30 -5.77
CA GLU A 87 -6.46 3.23 -4.32
C GLU A 87 -6.45 4.63 -3.71
N PRO A 88 -7.63 5.23 -3.52
CA PRO A 88 -7.72 6.61 -3.03
C PRO A 88 -7.27 6.79 -1.57
N ARG A 89 -7.14 5.69 -0.81
CA ARG A 89 -6.64 5.74 0.56
C ARG A 89 -5.15 6.01 0.65
N LEU A 90 -4.43 5.82 -0.46
CA LEU A 90 -3.01 6.13 -0.55
C LEU A 90 -2.81 7.39 -1.39
N ARG A 91 -2.01 8.31 -0.87
CA ARG A 91 -1.64 9.55 -1.55
C ARG A 91 -0.12 9.69 -1.56
N ARG A 92 0.39 10.53 -2.45
CA ARG A 92 1.83 10.80 -2.59
C ARG A 92 2.61 9.51 -2.79
N VAL A 93 2.15 8.72 -3.72
CA VAL A 93 2.70 7.39 -3.98
C VAL A 93 4.06 7.51 -4.66
N ARG A 94 5.04 6.81 -4.12
CA ARG A 94 6.36 6.64 -4.75
C ARG A 94 6.66 5.16 -4.86
N VAL A 95 7.16 4.76 -5.99
CA VAL A 95 7.55 3.36 -6.22
C VAL A 95 9.05 3.33 -6.48
N ILE A 96 9.78 2.60 -5.66
CA ILE A 96 11.22 2.50 -5.71
C ILE A 96 11.58 1.05 -5.97
N CYS A 97 12.38 0.81 -7.00
CA CYS A 97 12.89 -0.54 -7.24
C CYS A 97 14.03 -0.83 -6.29
N GLU A 98 13.90 -1.91 -5.54
CA GLU A 98 14.94 -2.41 -4.68
C GLU A 98 15.52 -3.68 -5.32
N ARG A 99 16.76 -3.58 -5.81
CA ARG A 99 17.46 -4.75 -6.31
C ARG A 99 18.27 -5.33 -5.17
N ASP A 100 18.01 -6.59 -4.86
CA ASP A 100 18.92 -7.32 -4.00
C ASP A 100 20.11 -7.75 -4.85
N SER A 101 21.20 -7.02 -4.73
CA SER A 101 22.42 -7.30 -5.48
C SER A 101 23.15 -8.55 -4.97
N GLU A 102 22.71 -9.12 -3.86
CA GLU A 102 23.37 -10.27 -3.26
C GLU A 102 22.85 -11.62 -3.74
N SER A 103 21.75 -11.63 -4.48
CA SER A 103 21.19 -12.88 -4.99
C SER A 103 21.16 -12.91 -6.50
N PRO A 104 22.19 -13.46 -7.16
CA PRO A 104 22.20 -13.59 -8.61
C PRO A 104 21.12 -14.54 -9.15
N ARG A 105 20.41 -15.23 -8.28
CA ARG A 105 19.31 -16.14 -8.66
C ARG A 105 17.94 -15.51 -8.54
N ALA A 106 17.86 -14.25 -8.10
CA ALA A 106 16.57 -13.62 -7.92
C ALA A 106 16.00 -13.20 -9.27
N GLN A 107 15.22 -14.07 -9.86
CA GLN A 107 14.29 -13.73 -10.94
C GLN A 107 13.16 -12.86 -10.41
N THR A 108 13.37 -12.19 -9.30
CA THR A 108 12.35 -11.42 -8.60
C THR A 108 12.82 -9.99 -8.49
N LEU A 109 12.01 -9.08 -8.96
CA LEU A 109 12.25 -7.66 -8.78
C LEU A 109 11.46 -7.18 -7.58
N GLY A 110 12.14 -6.54 -6.64
CA GLY A 110 11.51 -5.92 -5.50
C GLY A 110 11.16 -4.46 -5.78
N PHE A 111 9.97 -4.04 -5.38
CA PHE A 111 9.55 -2.65 -5.41
C PHE A 111 9.06 -2.26 -4.04
N ARG A 112 9.47 -1.09 -3.58
CA ARG A 112 8.97 -0.52 -2.36
C ARG A 112 7.98 0.58 -2.71
N ILE A 113 6.78 0.45 -2.21
CA ILE A 113 5.73 1.44 -2.39
C ILE A 113 5.66 2.29 -1.13
N GLU A 114 6.03 3.55 -1.24
CA GLU A 114 5.90 4.52 -0.16
C GLU A 114 4.72 5.42 -0.44
N ALA A 115 3.90 5.67 0.56
CA ALA A 115 2.73 6.50 0.39
C ALA A 115 2.28 7.10 1.72
N THR A 116 1.32 8.01 1.63
CA THR A 116 0.61 8.54 2.78
C THR A 116 -0.75 7.86 2.84
N LEU A 117 -1.00 7.14 3.92
CA LEU A 117 -2.28 6.50 4.18
C LEU A 117 -3.21 7.50 4.83
N VAL A 118 -4.36 7.73 4.20
CA VAL A 118 -5.37 8.65 4.69
C VAL A 118 -6.32 7.89 5.61
N GLY A 119 -6.14 8.05 6.91
CA GLY A 119 -7.05 7.53 7.91
C GLY A 119 -8.20 8.49 8.19
N ARG A 120 -9.08 8.11 9.10
CA ARG A 120 -10.26 8.93 9.44
C ARG A 120 -9.89 10.26 10.08
N THR A 121 -8.87 10.28 10.91
CA THR A 121 -8.49 11.45 11.68
C THR A 121 -7.07 11.92 11.42
N GLN A 122 -6.22 11.07 10.90
CA GLN A 122 -4.81 11.36 10.69
C GLN A 122 -4.31 10.72 9.41
N GLU A 123 -3.26 11.32 8.89
CA GLU A 123 -2.49 10.76 7.80
C GLU A 123 -1.26 10.05 8.37
N HIS A 124 -0.91 8.90 7.80
CA HIS A 124 0.24 8.12 8.23
C HIS A 124 1.14 7.82 7.05
N ARG A 125 2.44 7.94 7.25
CA ARG A 125 3.38 7.46 6.25
C ARG A 125 3.50 5.95 6.37
N VAL A 126 3.31 5.28 5.26
CA VAL A 126 3.35 3.82 5.19
C VAL A 126 4.20 3.38 4.02
N TRP A 127 4.65 2.13 4.07
CA TRP A 127 5.29 1.51 2.92
C TRP A 127 4.83 0.06 2.82
N TYR A 128 4.82 -0.42 1.59
CA TYR A 128 4.55 -1.83 1.29
C TYR A 128 5.69 -2.35 0.45
N GLU A 129 6.12 -3.55 0.73
CA GLU A 129 7.09 -4.23 -0.11
C GLU A 129 6.36 -5.13 -1.08
N THR A 130 6.74 -5.09 -2.34
CA THR A 130 6.15 -5.95 -3.33
C THR A 130 7.24 -6.60 -4.16
N ALA A 131 7.01 -7.82 -4.56
CA ALA A 131 7.93 -8.59 -5.38
C ALA A 131 7.21 -9.01 -6.66
N LEU A 132 7.85 -8.71 -7.79
CA LEU A 132 7.40 -9.20 -9.09
C LEU A 132 8.15 -10.48 -9.39
N ARG A 133 7.43 -11.59 -9.51
CA ARG A 133 8.00 -12.87 -9.83
C ARG A 133 8.24 -13.03 -11.33
N GLY A 134 9.06 -14.01 -11.70
CA GLY A 134 9.34 -14.32 -13.10
C GLY A 134 8.12 -14.73 -13.92
N ASP A 135 7.04 -15.20 -13.26
CA ASP A 135 5.77 -15.53 -13.91
C ASP A 135 4.85 -14.32 -14.13
N GLY A 136 5.26 -13.13 -13.71
CA GLY A 136 4.47 -11.92 -13.86
C GLY A 136 3.53 -11.62 -12.70
N ALA A 137 3.48 -12.47 -11.68
CA ALA A 137 2.65 -12.25 -10.50
C ALA A 137 3.35 -11.37 -9.48
N PHE A 138 2.58 -10.54 -8.78
CA PHE A 138 3.08 -9.72 -7.68
C PHE A 138 2.68 -10.30 -6.34
N GLU A 139 3.59 -10.22 -5.37
CA GLU A 139 3.29 -10.47 -3.97
C GLU A 139 3.43 -9.17 -3.21
N VAL A 140 2.45 -8.84 -2.39
CA VAL A 140 2.46 -7.62 -1.59
C VAL A 140 2.54 -7.98 -0.12
N GLY A 141 3.59 -7.50 0.54
CA GLY A 141 3.78 -7.58 1.97
C GLY A 141 3.87 -6.18 2.59
N GLY A 142 3.75 -6.11 3.85
CA GLY A 142 3.85 -4.82 4.52
C GLY A 142 4.47 -4.89 5.87
#